data_054284c78d4f13758f37dd8b89ac674f
#
_entry.id   054284c78d4f13758f37dd8b89ac674f
#
_cell.length_a   1.000
_cell.length_b   1.000
_cell.length_c   1.000
_cell.angle_alpha   90.00
_cell.angle_beta   90.00
_cell.angle_gamma   90.00
#
_symmetry.space_group_name_H-M   'P 1'
#
loop_
_entity.id
_entity.type
_entity.pdbx_description
1 polymer ?
#
loop_
_entity_poly.entity_id
_entity_poly.type
_entity_poly.pdbx_seq_one_letter_code
_entity_poly.pdbx_strand_id
1 'polypeptide(L)'
;MTKEYVHLENDGKILLVDENGNGPRIPQMGRIKFDSSETIRLPTIDEAESMGITWNERRVNRIRLGGVDSTVVYGMPEIPWPEKWAWKDAVISDNAVHPVARESVYRTIHRVVSKVVITNSRDEVLLAKVSRGFFTGCWTLPGGFVDYGEHPREAAVREALEELGVVIDIPDPLKKQAIIKDPE
;
A
#
# COMPACT_ATOMS: atom_id res chain seq x y z
N MET A 1 -2.02 20.83 15.62
CA MET A 1 -1.03 21.05 14.54
C MET A 1 -0.97 19.83 13.67
N THR A 2 -1.12 19.98 12.35
CA THR A 2 -0.96 18.89 11.39
C THR A 2 0.53 18.60 11.27
N LYS A 3 0.96 17.36 11.49
CA LYS A 3 2.37 16.98 11.30
C LYS A 3 2.64 16.81 9.80
N GLU A 4 3.73 17.38 9.34
CA GLU A 4 4.22 17.20 7.97
C GLU A 4 5.41 16.25 7.94
N TYR A 5 5.28 15.22 7.13
CA TYR A 5 6.30 14.20 6.93
C TYR A 5 6.73 14.19 5.47
N VAL A 6 7.92 13.67 5.21
CA VAL A 6 8.37 13.41 3.85
C VAL A 6 8.61 11.91 3.64
N HIS A 7 8.05 11.38 2.55
CA HIS A 7 8.25 10.01 2.08
C HIS A 7 9.28 10.06 0.95
N LEU A 8 10.54 9.82 1.28
CA LEU A 8 11.63 9.75 0.31
C LEU A 8 11.85 8.31 -0.08
N GLU A 9 11.65 8.02 -1.35
CA GLU A 9 11.79 6.68 -1.93
C GLU A 9 12.75 6.69 -3.10
N ASN A 10 13.67 5.73 -3.10
CA ASN A 10 14.56 5.43 -4.21
C ASN A 10 14.51 3.93 -4.47
N ASP A 11 13.92 3.53 -5.61
CA ASP A 11 13.81 2.17 -6.12
C ASP A 11 13.40 1.12 -5.04
N GLY A 12 12.30 1.40 -4.36
CA GLY A 12 11.72 0.51 -3.33
C GLY A 12 12.33 0.62 -1.94
N LYS A 13 13.35 1.46 -1.77
CA LYS A 13 13.90 1.79 -0.45
C LYS A 13 13.39 3.14 0.04
N ILE A 14 13.09 3.21 1.33
CA ILE A 14 12.50 4.39 1.98
C ILE A 14 13.33 4.84 3.19
N LEU A 15 13.45 6.15 3.37
CA LEU A 15 14.06 6.74 4.55
C LEU A 15 13.09 6.69 5.74
N LEU A 16 13.56 6.10 6.82
CA LEU A 16 12.88 6.10 8.12
C LEU A 16 13.82 6.60 9.21
N VAL A 17 13.23 7.17 10.24
CA VAL A 17 13.92 7.69 11.43
C VAL A 17 13.27 7.15 12.71
N ASP A 18 13.97 7.27 13.84
CA ASP A 18 13.36 7.03 15.15
C ASP A 18 12.49 8.21 15.61
N GLU A 19 11.94 8.10 16.82
CA GLU A 19 11.11 9.18 17.42
C GLU A 19 11.85 10.52 17.54
N ASN A 20 13.16 10.50 17.70
CA ASN A 20 14.01 11.68 17.85
C ASN A 20 14.49 12.25 16.51
N GLY A 21 14.08 11.66 15.39
CA GLY A 21 14.51 12.09 14.05
C GLY A 21 15.89 11.55 13.62
N ASN A 22 16.48 10.64 14.38
CA ASN A 22 17.75 10.04 14.00
C ASN A 22 17.56 8.89 13.03
N GLY A 23 18.31 8.85 11.94
CA GLY A 23 18.21 7.80 10.93
C GLY A 23 19.44 7.70 10.04
N PRO A 24 19.37 6.78 9.08
CA PRO A 24 18.26 5.89 8.74
C PRO A 24 18.03 4.77 9.74
N ARG A 25 16.77 4.34 9.90
CA ARG A 25 16.35 3.19 10.71
C ARG A 25 15.80 2.07 9.83
N ILE A 26 16.10 0.83 10.23
CA ILE A 26 15.65 -0.37 9.53
C ILE A 26 14.58 -1.07 10.37
N PRO A 27 13.37 -1.29 9.83
CA PRO A 27 12.33 -2.09 10.48
C PRO A 27 12.73 -3.57 10.60
N GLN A 28 12.09 -4.24 11.54
CA GLN A 28 12.22 -5.68 11.70
C GLN A 28 10.97 -6.37 11.16
N MET A 29 11.11 -7.13 10.08
CA MET A 29 10.00 -7.88 9.49
C MET A 29 9.32 -8.80 10.50
N GLY A 30 7.97 -8.75 10.51
CA GLY A 30 7.14 -9.61 11.37
C GLY A 30 7.14 -9.23 12.85
N ARG A 31 7.73 -8.11 13.25
CA ARG A 31 7.67 -7.63 14.62
C ARG A 31 6.24 -7.24 15.00
N ILE A 32 5.66 -7.96 15.97
CA ILE A 32 4.29 -7.71 16.46
C ILE A 32 4.32 -6.87 17.73
N LYS A 33 5.25 -7.20 18.66
CA LYS A 33 5.39 -6.51 19.95
C LYS A 33 6.61 -5.60 19.91
N PHE A 34 6.49 -4.38 20.40
CA PHE A 34 7.56 -3.41 20.48
C PHE A 34 7.32 -2.48 21.67
N ASP A 35 8.37 -1.84 22.15
CA ASP A 35 8.32 -0.72 23.08
C ASP A 35 8.11 0.59 22.32
N SER A 36 7.44 1.58 22.94
CA SER A 36 7.23 2.89 22.32
C SER A 36 8.53 3.61 21.94
N SER A 37 9.63 3.32 22.68
CA SER A 37 10.97 3.84 22.38
C SER A 37 11.57 3.28 21.08
N GLU A 38 11.02 2.19 20.56
CA GLU A 38 11.44 1.57 19.31
C GLU A 38 10.66 2.07 18.08
N THR A 39 9.74 3.04 18.25
CA THR A 39 8.93 3.55 17.16
C THR A 39 9.78 4.12 16.04
N ILE A 40 9.49 3.67 14.83
CA ILE A 40 10.12 4.10 13.59
C ILE A 40 9.09 4.85 12.76
N ARG A 41 9.47 5.98 12.17
CA ARG A 41 8.54 6.84 11.42
C ARG A 41 9.18 7.45 10.16
N LEU A 42 8.35 8.11 9.38
CA LEU A 42 8.87 9.02 8.34
C LEU A 42 9.59 10.19 8.99
N PRO A 43 10.66 10.73 8.39
CA PRO A 43 11.22 12.00 8.81
C PRO A 43 10.23 13.15 8.53
N THR A 44 10.36 14.22 9.29
CA THR A 44 9.78 15.51 8.90
C THR A 44 10.63 16.14 7.77
N ILE A 45 10.09 17.19 7.15
CA ILE A 45 10.84 17.93 6.12
C ILE A 45 12.16 18.46 6.70
N ASP A 46 12.10 19.13 7.86
CA ASP A 46 13.28 19.71 8.52
C ASP A 46 14.33 18.64 8.89
N GLU A 47 13.90 17.45 9.31
CA GLU A 47 14.80 16.35 9.63
C GLU A 47 15.52 15.82 8.38
N ALA A 48 14.80 15.65 7.27
CA ALA A 48 15.40 15.21 6.02
C ALA A 48 16.39 16.26 5.45
N GLU A 49 16.04 17.55 5.53
CA GLU A 49 16.92 18.65 5.15
C GLU A 49 18.16 18.69 6.04
N SER A 50 18.02 18.49 7.34
CA SER A 50 19.14 18.44 8.30
C SER A 50 20.12 17.28 8.03
N MET A 51 19.64 16.20 7.39
CA MET A 51 20.47 15.10 6.90
C MET A 51 21.19 15.43 5.58
N GLY A 52 20.99 16.63 5.03
CA GLY A 52 21.58 17.08 3.76
C GLY A 52 20.94 16.42 2.53
N ILE A 53 19.70 15.92 2.64
CA ILE A 53 19.00 15.25 1.54
C ILE A 53 18.16 16.29 0.81
N THR A 54 18.39 16.42 -0.49
CA THR A 54 17.53 17.16 -1.42
C THR A 54 16.66 16.18 -2.20
N TRP A 55 15.49 16.63 -2.64
CA TRP A 55 14.55 15.79 -3.40
C TRP A 55 13.69 16.60 -4.36
N ASN A 56 13.23 15.92 -5.39
CA ASN A 56 12.19 16.41 -6.28
C ASN A 56 10.82 15.97 -5.75
N GLU A 57 9.96 16.92 -5.40
CA GLU A 57 8.60 16.64 -4.99
C GLU A 57 7.80 16.04 -6.16
N ARG A 58 7.04 14.96 -5.86
CA ARG A 58 6.19 14.27 -6.82
C ARG A 58 4.71 14.52 -6.56
N ARG A 59 4.30 14.45 -5.30
CA ARG A 59 2.91 14.65 -4.87
C ARG A 59 2.83 14.89 -3.37
N VAL A 60 1.68 15.42 -2.94
CA VAL A 60 1.34 15.59 -1.52
C VAL A 60 0.03 14.86 -1.22
N ASN A 61 0.00 14.05 -0.18
CA ASN A 61 -1.20 13.37 0.26
C ASN A 61 -1.53 13.72 1.72
N ARG A 62 -2.82 13.83 2.01
CA ARG A 62 -3.30 13.81 3.40
C ARG A 62 -3.61 12.37 3.79
N ILE A 63 -3.14 11.98 4.97
CA ILE A 63 -3.38 10.68 5.58
C ILE A 63 -4.11 10.94 6.89
N ARG A 64 -5.33 10.41 7.01
CA ARG A 64 -6.14 10.51 8.21
C ARG A 64 -6.23 9.15 8.88
N LEU A 65 -5.67 9.05 10.09
CA LEU A 65 -5.66 7.83 10.88
C LEU A 65 -6.06 8.14 12.32
N GLY A 66 -7.02 7.40 12.87
CA GLY A 66 -7.47 7.60 14.25
C GLY A 66 -7.97 9.02 14.55
N GLY A 67 -8.51 9.73 13.55
CA GLY A 67 -8.98 11.11 13.69
C GLY A 67 -7.87 12.18 13.61
N VAL A 68 -6.61 11.77 13.43
CA VAL A 68 -5.46 12.68 13.26
C VAL A 68 -5.11 12.81 11.79
N ASP A 69 -5.02 14.06 11.33
CA ASP A 69 -4.58 14.38 9.96
C ASP A 69 -3.06 14.59 9.94
N SER A 70 -2.41 13.97 8.98
CA SER A 70 -0.99 14.15 8.66
C SER A 70 -0.83 14.47 7.17
N THR A 71 0.06 15.39 6.85
CA THR A 71 0.46 15.65 5.48
C THR A 71 1.73 14.85 5.18
N VAL A 72 1.76 14.17 4.03
CA VAL A 72 2.94 13.44 3.56
C VAL A 72 3.30 13.94 2.17
N VAL A 73 4.49 14.53 2.07
CA VAL A 73 5.13 14.91 0.81
C VAL A 73 5.89 13.72 0.28
N TYR A 74 5.61 13.31 -0.96
CA TYR A 74 6.34 12.22 -1.62
C TYR A 74 7.39 12.83 -2.54
N GLY A 75 8.63 12.44 -2.33
CA GLY A 75 9.76 12.96 -3.07
C GLY A 75 10.70 11.87 -3.55
N MET A 76 11.35 12.15 -4.67
CA MET A 76 12.45 11.35 -5.17
C MET A 76 13.76 12.01 -4.76
N PRO A 77 14.57 11.38 -3.88
CA PRO A 77 15.78 12.00 -3.37
C PRO A 77 16.88 12.04 -4.44
N GLU A 78 17.67 13.10 -4.38
CA GLU A 78 18.84 13.30 -5.25
C GLU A 78 20.10 12.75 -4.56
N ILE A 79 20.13 11.43 -4.36
CA ILE A 79 21.23 10.75 -3.66
C ILE A 79 21.69 9.52 -4.44
N PRO A 80 22.91 9.02 -4.23
CA PRO A 80 23.33 7.70 -4.67
C PRO A 80 22.46 6.62 -4.05
N TRP A 81 22.62 5.37 -4.51
CA TRP A 81 21.89 4.23 -3.99
C TRP A 81 21.93 4.17 -2.44
N PRO A 82 20.76 4.19 -1.77
CA PRO A 82 20.68 4.27 -0.31
C PRO A 82 20.79 2.89 0.35
N GLU A 83 21.99 2.34 0.50
CA GLU A 83 22.20 1.00 1.06
C GLU A 83 21.52 0.80 2.43
N LYS A 84 21.57 1.82 3.28
CA LYS A 84 21.06 1.77 4.67
C LYS A 84 19.58 2.12 4.81
N TRP A 85 18.85 2.33 3.71
CA TRP A 85 17.42 2.60 3.78
C TRP A 85 16.61 1.31 3.80
N ALA A 86 15.40 1.39 4.36
CA ALA A 86 14.52 0.24 4.54
C ALA A 86 13.82 -0.17 3.25
N TRP A 87 13.73 -1.46 2.99
CA TRP A 87 12.83 -1.98 1.95
C TRP A 87 11.37 -1.80 2.37
N LYS A 88 10.50 -1.43 1.44
CA LYS A 88 9.06 -1.22 1.67
C LYS A 88 8.37 -2.40 2.36
N ASP A 89 8.73 -3.63 1.99
CA ASP A 89 8.14 -4.83 2.57
C ASP A 89 8.41 -4.93 4.08
N ALA A 90 9.61 -4.56 4.52
CA ALA A 90 9.94 -4.49 5.93
C ALA A 90 9.11 -3.42 6.66
N VAL A 91 8.87 -2.28 6.02
CA VAL A 91 8.09 -1.16 6.59
C VAL A 91 6.66 -1.57 6.91
N ILE A 92 5.98 -2.26 6.00
CA ILE A 92 4.57 -2.64 6.18
C ILE A 92 4.38 -3.80 7.16
N SER A 93 5.39 -4.63 7.37
CA SER A 93 5.33 -5.84 8.20
C SER A 93 5.81 -5.64 9.64
N ASP A 94 6.27 -4.45 10.01
CA ASP A 94 6.74 -4.13 11.36
C ASP A 94 5.76 -3.23 12.11
N ASN A 95 5.20 -3.73 13.22
CA ASN A 95 4.25 -2.95 14.03
C ASN A 95 4.91 -1.79 14.80
N ALA A 96 6.24 -1.75 14.94
CA ALA A 96 6.95 -0.59 15.47
C ALA A 96 6.99 0.58 14.46
N VAL A 97 6.67 0.36 13.20
CA VAL A 97 6.58 1.43 12.22
C VAL A 97 5.26 2.18 12.37
N HIS A 98 5.39 3.50 12.52
CA HIS A 98 4.24 4.40 12.71
C HIS A 98 3.19 4.21 11.59
N PRO A 99 1.89 4.16 11.93
CA PRO A 99 0.83 3.88 10.95
C PRO A 99 0.83 4.80 9.72
N VAL A 100 1.19 6.08 9.87
CA VAL A 100 1.33 7.01 8.73
C VAL A 100 2.41 6.57 7.75
N ALA A 101 3.55 6.07 8.25
CA ALA A 101 4.62 5.56 7.39
C ALA A 101 4.17 4.30 6.64
N ARG A 102 3.53 3.37 7.31
CA ARG A 102 2.98 2.15 6.67
C ARG A 102 1.93 2.49 5.61
N GLU A 103 1.00 3.39 5.93
CA GLU A 103 -0.01 3.85 4.98
C GLU A 103 0.62 4.57 3.78
N SER A 104 1.65 5.39 4.00
CA SER A 104 2.34 6.07 2.91
C SER A 104 2.98 5.08 1.93
N VAL A 105 3.56 3.99 2.46
CA VAL A 105 4.11 2.91 1.63
C VAL A 105 3.02 2.18 0.85
N TYR A 106 1.89 1.82 1.49
CA TYR A 106 0.76 1.21 0.79
C TYR A 106 0.30 2.02 -0.42
N ARG A 107 0.36 3.35 -0.35
CA ARG A 107 0.00 4.25 -1.45
C ARG A 107 1.04 4.31 -2.58
N THR A 108 2.18 3.64 -2.43
CA THR A 108 3.23 3.53 -3.46
C THR A 108 3.40 2.11 -4.01
N ILE A 109 2.65 1.14 -3.47
CA ILE A 109 2.69 -0.25 -3.94
C ILE A 109 1.57 -0.46 -4.94
N HIS A 110 1.94 -0.86 -6.17
CA HIS A 110 0.99 -1.33 -7.17
C HIS A 110 0.78 -2.83 -6.97
N ARG A 111 -0.47 -3.22 -6.68
CA ARG A 111 -0.87 -4.62 -6.57
C ARG A 111 -1.91 -4.93 -7.63
N VAL A 112 -1.70 -6.01 -8.36
CA VAL A 112 -2.72 -6.53 -9.27
C VAL A 112 -3.83 -7.15 -8.43
N VAL A 113 -5.07 -6.75 -8.72
CA VAL A 113 -6.28 -7.27 -8.07
C VAL A 113 -7.16 -7.86 -9.13
N SER A 114 -7.66 -9.07 -8.90
CA SER A 114 -8.68 -9.70 -9.71
C SER A 114 -10.03 -9.57 -9.04
N LYS A 115 -11.04 -9.05 -9.75
CA LYS A 115 -12.41 -8.91 -9.27
C LYS A 115 -13.38 -9.63 -10.18
N VAL A 116 -14.39 -10.28 -9.59
CA VAL A 116 -15.41 -11.03 -10.33
C VAL A 116 -16.71 -10.25 -10.32
N VAL A 117 -17.31 -10.09 -11.49
CA VAL A 117 -18.68 -9.57 -11.64
C VAL A 117 -19.59 -10.76 -11.85
N ILE A 118 -20.41 -11.06 -10.86
CA ILE A 118 -21.42 -12.13 -10.90
C ILE A 118 -22.79 -11.45 -10.98
N THR A 119 -23.56 -11.79 -12.01
CA THR A 119 -24.92 -11.27 -12.21
C THR A 119 -25.94 -12.39 -12.15
N ASN A 120 -27.15 -12.07 -11.71
CA ASN A 120 -28.30 -12.97 -11.82
C ASN A 120 -29.11 -12.71 -13.12
N SER A 121 -30.21 -13.44 -13.28
CA SER A 121 -31.09 -13.30 -14.45
C SER A 121 -31.82 -11.94 -14.58
N ARG A 122 -31.70 -11.09 -13.56
CA ARG A 122 -32.27 -9.71 -13.53
C ARG A 122 -31.20 -8.65 -13.68
N ASP A 123 -29.97 -9.03 -14.09
CA ASP A 123 -28.79 -8.15 -14.20
C ASP A 123 -28.38 -7.49 -12.87
N GLU A 124 -28.80 -8.05 -11.72
CA GLU A 124 -28.35 -7.58 -10.42
C GLU A 124 -26.96 -8.15 -10.13
N VAL A 125 -26.07 -7.28 -9.61
CA VAL A 125 -24.67 -7.62 -9.31
C VAL A 125 -24.52 -8.10 -7.88
N LEU A 126 -23.83 -9.23 -7.69
CA LEU A 126 -23.46 -9.74 -6.37
C LEU A 126 -22.36 -8.88 -5.76
N LEU A 127 -22.59 -8.37 -4.56
CA LEU A 127 -21.58 -7.72 -3.74
C LEU A 127 -21.35 -8.51 -2.45
N ALA A 128 -20.09 -8.54 -2.01
CA ALA A 128 -19.68 -9.10 -0.73
C ALA A 128 -19.43 -7.98 0.29
N LYS A 129 -19.82 -8.21 1.54
CA LYS A 129 -19.52 -7.25 2.62
C LYS A 129 -18.17 -7.59 3.26
N VAL A 130 -17.26 -6.64 3.23
CA VAL A 130 -15.92 -6.81 3.82
C VAL A 130 -16.02 -6.99 5.33
N SER A 131 -15.50 -8.11 5.83
CA SER A 131 -15.57 -8.50 7.24
C SER A 131 -14.32 -8.11 8.05
N ARG A 132 -13.19 -7.82 7.40
CA ARG A 132 -11.90 -7.51 8.05
C ARG A 132 -11.06 -6.54 7.23
N GLY A 133 -10.10 -5.90 7.88
CA GLY A 133 -9.17 -4.98 7.24
C GLY A 133 -9.68 -3.55 7.14
N PHE A 134 -9.02 -2.74 6.33
CA PHE A 134 -9.26 -1.28 6.23
C PHE A 134 -10.67 -0.93 5.75
N PHE A 135 -11.25 -1.73 4.85
CA PHE A 135 -12.57 -1.49 4.26
C PHE A 135 -13.70 -2.26 4.96
N THR A 136 -13.51 -2.69 6.21
CA THR A 136 -14.54 -3.42 6.98
C THR A 136 -15.88 -2.69 6.94
N GLY A 137 -16.93 -3.43 6.59
CA GLY A 137 -18.31 -2.93 6.47
C GLY A 137 -18.67 -2.36 5.09
N CYS A 138 -17.71 -2.13 4.21
CA CYS A 138 -17.96 -1.72 2.82
C CYS A 138 -18.44 -2.90 1.98
N TRP A 139 -19.23 -2.59 0.93
CA TRP A 139 -19.63 -3.55 -0.08
C TRP A 139 -18.64 -3.49 -1.26
N THR A 140 -18.20 -4.64 -1.74
CA THR A 140 -17.26 -4.75 -2.86
C THR A 140 -17.61 -5.91 -3.76
N LEU A 141 -17.08 -5.89 -4.99
CA LEU A 141 -17.07 -7.08 -5.83
C LEU A 141 -16.20 -8.16 -5.18
N PRO A 142 -16.57 -9.45 -5.22
CA PRO A 142 -15.73 -10.55 -4.79
C PRO A 142 -14.36 -10.54 -5.51
N GLY A 143 -13.31 -10.95 -4.81
CA GLY A 143 -11.97 -11.07 -5.37
C GLY A 143 -10.91 -10.33 -4.57
N GLY A 144 -9.65 -10.66 -4.79
CA GLY A 144 -8.49 -10.20 -4.04
C GLY A 144 -7.23 -10.06 -4.87
N PHE A 145 -6.09 -10.11 -4.20
CA PHE A 145 -4.81 -9.95 -4.84
C PHE A 145 -4.44 -11.18 -5.68
N VAL A 146 -3.82 -10.90 -6.83
CA VAL A 146 -3.21 -11.94 -7.67
C VAL A 146 -1.86 -12.32 -7.04
N ASP A 147 -1.65 -13.61 -6.82
CA ASP A 147 -0.40 -14.12 -6.27
C ASP A 147 0.74 -14.09 -7.29
N TYR A 148 1.97 -14.16 -6.80
CA TYR A 148 3.14 -14.19 -7.67
C TYR A 148 3.11 -15.44 -8.56
N GLY A 149 3.18 -15.22 -9.88
CA GLY A 149 3.12 -16.30 -10.87
C GLY A 149 1.72 -16.82 -11.19
N GLU A 150 0.68 -16.31 -10.51
CA GLU A 150 -0.71 -16.66 -10.77
C GLU A 150 -1.27 -15.82 -11.93
N HIS A 151 -2.05 -16.44 -12.81
CA HIS A 151 -2.76 -15.68 -13.85
C HIS A 151 -4.00 -15.00 -13.24
N PRO A 152 -4.35 -13.74 -13.61
CA PRO A 152 -5.51 -13.03 -13.02
C PRO A 152 -6.85 -13.79 -13.10
N ARG A 153 -7.04 -14.65 -14.11
CA ARG A 153 -8.19 -15.51 -14.21
C ARG A 153 -8.21 -16.59 -13.11
N GLU A 154 -7.05 -17.21 -12.85
CA GLU A 154 -6.91 -18.22 -11.80
C GLU A 154 -7.15 -17.58 -10.43
N ALA A 155 -6.59 -16.39 -10.21
CA ALA A 155 -6.88 -15.59 -9.02
C ALA A 155 -8.38 -15.35 -8.84
N ALA A 156 -9.10 -14.98 -9.90
CA ALA A 156 -10.55 -14.75 -9.84
C ALA A 156 -11.32 -16.02 -9.44
N VAL A 157 -10.94 -17.18 -9.98
CA VAL A 157 -11.56 -18.47 -9.63
C VAL A 157 -11.25 -18.84 -8.18
N ARG A 158 -10.01 -18.71 -7.75
CA ARG A 158 -9.58 -18.99 -6.37
C ARG A 158 -10.32 -18.09 -5.37
N GLU A 159 -10.33 -16.79 -5.60
CA GLU A 159 -11.00 -15.82 -4.71
C GLU A 159 -12.53 -16.05 -4.65
N ALA A 160 -13.18 -16.41 -5.76
CA ALA A 160 -14.60 -16.76 -5.75
C ALA A 160 -14.87 -18.00 -4.89
N LEU A 161 -13.99 -19.00 -4.93
CA LEU A 161 -14.10 -20.18 -4.10
C LEU A 161 -13.85 -19.83 -2.62
N GLU A 162 -12.83 -19.04 -2.31
CA GLU A 162 -12.44 -18.65 -0.94
C GLU A 162 -13.51 -17.77 -0.27
N GLU A 163 -14.00 -16.76 -0.98
CA GLU A 163 -14.91 -15.75 -0.42
C GLU A 163 -16.38 -16.15 -0.47
N LEU A 164 -16.79 -16.92 -1.50
CA LEU A 164 -18.19 -17.24 -1.77
C LEU A 164 -18.50 -18.74 -1.67
N GLY A 165 -17.47 -19.60 -1.64
CA GLY A 165 -17.65 -21.05 -1.68
C GLY A 165 -18.17 -21.59 -3.03
N VAL A 166 -18.03 -20.82 -4.12
CA VAL A 166 -18.52 -21.18 -5.45
C VAL A 166 -17.36 -21.38 -6.43
N VAL A 167 -17.52 -22.41 -7.27
CA VAL A 167 -16.62 -22.62 -8.40
C VAL A 167 -17.22 -21.88 -9.59
N ILE A 168 -16.47 -20.96 -10.15
CA ILE A 168 -16.86 -20.21 -11.35
C ILE A 168 -16.04 -20.67 -12.55
N ASP A 169 -16.66 -20.64 -13.72
CA ASP A 169 -15.97 -20.78 -15.01
C ASP A 169 -15.91 -19.40 -15.67
N ILE A 170 -14.69 -18.96 -15.99
CA ILE A 170 -14.46 -17.70 -16.69
C ILE A 170 -14.12 -18.04 -18.13
N PRO A 171 -15.04 -17.82 -19.08
CA PRO A 171 -14.77 -18.12 -20.48
C PRO A 171 -13.56 -17.36 -20.99
N ASP A 172 -12.79 -17.98 -21.87
CA ASP A 172 -11.61 -17.37 -22.45
C ASP A 172 -11.97 -16.10 -23.24
N PRO A 173 -11.51 -14.91 -22.81
CA PRO A 173 -11.84 -13.66 -23.48
C PRO A 173 -11.07 -13.45 -24.79
N LEU A 174 -10.24 -14.40 -25.20
CA LEU A 174 -9.31 -14.30 -26.33
C LEU A 174 -9.91 -13.95 -27.67
N LYS A 175 -11.19 -13.72 -27.72
CA LYS A 175 -11.82 -13.25 -28.95
C LYS A 175 -12.36 -11.82 -28.89
N LYS A 176 -12.18 -11.11 -27.74
CA LYS A 176 -12.49 -9.68 -27.65
C LYS A 176 -11.30 -8.96 -26.99
N GLN A 177 -10.52 -8.26 -27.80
CA GLN A 177 -9.46 -7.38 -27.30
C GLN A 177 -10.06 -6.37 -26.33
N ALA A 178 -9.53 -6.33 -25.10
CA ALA A 178 -9.75 -5.19 -24.23
C ALA A 178 -8.97 -4.01 -24.81
N ILE A 179 -9.68 -3.07 -25.37
CA ILE A 179 -9.09 -1.78 -25.78
C ILE A 179 -8.97 -0.96 -24.51
N ILE A 180 -7.75 -0.85 -23.99
CA ILE A 180 -7.42 0.15 -22.99
C ILE A 180 -7.44 1.48 -23.73
N LYS A 181 -8.45 2.29 -23.50
CA LYS A 181 -8.42 3.69 -23.94
C LYS A 181 -7.62 4.46 -22.92
N ASP A 182 -6.54 5.08 -23.36
CA ASP A 182 -5.88 6.10 -22.55
C ASP A 182 -6.89 7.20 -22.20
N PRO A 183 -6.96 7.64 -20.94
CA PRO A 183 -7.75 8.81 -20.60
C PRO A 183 -7.08 10.03 -21.25
N GLU A 184 -7.86 10.78 -22.07
CA GLU A 184 -7.51 12.13 -22.53
C GLU A 184 -7.46 13.11 -21.36
#